data_2ac121d2374f8fc657336a35a9f35082
#
_entry.id   2ac121d2374f8fc657336a35a9f35082
#
_cell.length_a   1.000
_cell.length_b   1.000
_cell.length_c   1.000
_cell.angle_alpha   90.00
_cell.angle_beta   90.00
_cell.angle_gamma   90.00
#
_symmetry.space_group_name_H-M   'P 1'
#
loop_
_entity.id
_entity.type
_entity.pdbx_description
1 polymer ?
#
loop_
_entity_poly.entity_id
_entity_poly.type
_entity_poly.pdbx_seq_one_letter_code
_entity_poly.pdbx_strand_id
1 'polypeptide(L)'
;MEILASGQLLFSALVLGATYALIALGLNLVYGTMRLLNVAHGDLVMLGAYVAYWLFTFMTVSPLLSMFLAMVIAAGLGALAYVGIFRRQLAERATAGRLEANSLLLFFGLSVIMQNVASLVFTGSLRAYQYLDEVYIIGGVAMTGNRLVMLLLTISVCVALTLFLRLSIYGLAIKALIQNRDAAAVVGVNVERVQLLSFSLGFGLAGLAGTLISMSKQISPFMGFPFTIAAFIVIILGGLGNIPGGILAGLLLGFLEIYGVALTSPMYRSVLLYGVFVGVLILRPQGLFGLRRIVR
;
A
#
# COMPACT_ATOMS: atom_id res chain seq x y z
N MET A 1 19.24 -7.71 25.97
CA MET A 1 19.96 -6.74 25.10
C MET A 1 20.41 -7.37 23.79
N GLU A 2 20.86 -8.62 23.78
CA GLU A 2 21.27 -9.34 22.54
C GLU A 2 20.15 -9.47 21.50
N ILE A 3 18.89 -9.68 21.92
CA ILE A 3 17.74 -9.77 21.01
C ILE A 3 17.57 -8.46 20.21
N LEU A 4 17.75 -7.30 20.85
CA LEU A 4 17.56 -6.01 20.18
C LEU A 4 18.69 -5.69 19.17
N ALA A 5 19.87 -6.27 19.35
CA ALA A 5 21.00 -6.13 18.45
C ALA A 5 21.04 -7.18 17.33
N SER A 6 20.03 -8.07 17.24
CA SER A 6 19.97 -9.12 16.23
C SER A 6 19.83 -8.52 14.81
N GLY A 7 20.83 -8.72 13.95
CA GLY A 7 20.77 -8.35 12.54
C GLY A 7 19.60 -9.00 11.80
N GLN A 8 19.19 -10.19 12.23
CA GLN A 8 18.03 -10.92 11.68
C GLN A 8 16.70 -10.17 11.90
N LEU A 9 16.51 -9.62 13.12
CA LEU A 9 15.33 -8.82 13.43
C LEU A 9 15.34 -7.50 12.66
N LEU A 10 16.50 -6.85 12.59
CA LEU A 10 16.67 -5.62 11.81
C LEU A 10 16.31 -5.83 10.35
N PHE A 11 16.85 -6.87 9.72
CA PHE A 11 16.53 -7.21 8.32
C PHE A 11 15.03 -7.48 8.13
N SER A 12 14.43 -8.29 9.02
CA SER A 12 12.99 -8.59 8.95
C SER A 12 12.12 -7.36 9.13
N ALA A 13 12.52 -6.44 10.02
CA ALA A 13 11.83 -5.17 10.25
C ALA A 13 11.92 -4.24 9.03
N LEU A 14 13.09 -4.18 8.38
CA LEU A 14 13.27 -3.40 7.15
C LEU A 14 12.42 -3.96 6.00
N VAL A 15 12.41 -5.28 5.79
CA VAL A 15 11.59 -5.91 4.74
C VAL A 15 10.10 -5.64 4.97
N LEU A 16 9.62 -5.86 6.20
CA LEU A 16 8.21 -5.64 6.53
C LEU A 16 7.83 -4.16 6.44
N GLY A 17 8.65 -3.30 7.01
CA GLY A 17 8.41 -1.85 7.00
C GLY A 17 8.44 -1.23 5.61
N ALA A 18 9.37 -1.66 4.75
CA ALA A 18 9.41 -1.25 3.36
C ALA A 18 8.15 -1.72 2.61
N THR A 19 7.70 -2.96 2.86
CA THR A 19 6.46 -3.49 2.27
C THR A 19 5.24 -2.65 2.68
N TYR A 20 5.12 -2.33 3.96
CA TYR A 20 4.06 -1.47 4.45
C TYR A 20 4.11 -0.07 3.83
N ALA A 21 5.30 0.51 3.72
CA ALA A 21 5.50 1.79 3.05
C ALA A 21 5.01 1.74 1.60
N LEU A 22 5.37 0.71 0.83
CA LEU A 22 4.97 0.56 -0.57
C LEU A 22 3.44 0.49 -0.73
N ILE A 23 2.78 -0.38 0.06
CA ILE A 23 1.32 -0.53 0.02
C ILE A 23 0.65 0.79 0.40
N ALA A 24 1.13 1.43 1.48
CA ALA A 24 0.58 2.68 1.96
C ALA A 24 0.78 3.85 0.99
N LEU A 25 1.86 3.86 0.19
CA LEU A 25 2.09 4.87 -0.84
C LEU A 25 0.96 4.91 -1.87
N GLY A 26 0.52 3.74 -2.36
CA GLY A 26 -0.61 3.66 -3.28
C GLY A 26 -1.90 4.21 -2.67
N LEU A 27 -2.20 3.82 -1.44
CA LEU A 27 -3.37 4.31 -0.72
C LEU A 27 -3.29 5.82 -0.43
N ASN A 28 -2.10 6.31 -0.09
CA ASN A 28 -1.86 7.72 0.21
C ASN A 28 -2.00 8.63 -1.02
N LEU A 29 -1.66 8.14 -2.23
CA LEU A 29 -1.92 8.85 -3.48
C LEU A 29 -3.43 9.02 -3.73
N VAL A 30 -4.20 7.95 -3.57
CA VAL A 30 -5.66 7.97 -3.75
C VAL A 30 -6.31 8.90 -2.73
N TYR A 31 -6.00 8.71 -1.44
CA TYR A 31 -6.58 9.54 -0.39
C TYR A 31 -6.16 11.01 -0.51
N GLY A 32 -4.89 11.27 -0.74
CA GLY A 32 -4.36 12.63 -0.81
C GLY A 32 -5.00 13.48 -1.91
N THR A 33 -5.29 12.89 -3.08
CA THR A 33 -5.83 13.62 -4.23
C THR A 33 -7.36 13.72 -4.23
N MET A 34 -8.06 12.76 -3.61
CA MET A 34 -9.52 12.65 -3.74
C MET A 34 -10.25 12.50 -2.40
N ARG A 35 -9.54 12.26 -1.30
CA ARG A 35 -10.10 11.93 0.02
C ARG A 35 -11.04 10.72 -0.01
N LEU A 36 -10.72 9.72 -0.84
CA LEU A 36 -11.45 8.46 -0.91
C LEU A 36 -10.79 7.42 -0.01
N LEU A 37 -11.58 6.79 0.86
CA LEU A 37 -11.15 5.72 1.76
C LEU A 37 -11.28 4.37 1.05
N ASN A 38 -10.20 3.87 0.46
CA ASN A 38 -10.18 2.64 -0.30
C ASN A 38 -9.93 1.41 0.60
N VAL A 39 -10.99 0.78 1.08
CA VAL A 39 -10.92 -0.47 1.87
C VAL A 39 -10.52 -1.68 1.00
N ALA A 40 -10.81 -1.64 -0.30
CA ALA A 40 -10.42 -2.70 -1.24
C ALA A 40 -8.93 -2.68 -1.64
N HIS A 41 -8.12 -1.78 -1.03
CA HIS A 41 -6.72 -1.61 -1.42
C HIS A 41 -5.88 -2.89 -1.26
N GLY A 42 -6.09 -3.64 -0.18
CA GLY A 42 -5.43 -4.92 0.04
C GLY A 42 -5.91 -6.02 -0.91
N ASP A 43 -7.15 -5.93 -1.42
CA ASP A 43 -7.62 -6.90 -2.42
C ASP A 43 -6.94 -6.71 -3.77
N LEU A 44 -6.42 -5.51 -4.05
CA LEU A 44 -5.53 -5.27 -5.20
C LEU A 44 -4.14 -5.90 -4.96
N VAL A 45 -3.67 -5.92 -3.71
CA VAL A 45 -2.47 -6.69 -3.32
C VAL A 45 -2.71 -8.18 -3.54
N MET A 46 -3.84 -8.71 -3.10
CA MET A 46 -4.26 -10.09 -3.37
C MET A 46 -4.29 -10.37 -4.88
N LEU A 47 -4.89 -9.50 -5.67
CA LEU A 47 -4.96 -9.65 -7.13
C LEU A 47 -3.55 -9.75 -7.75
N GLY A 48 -2.63 -8.86 -7.36
CA GLY A 48 -1.25 -8.90 -7.82
C GLY A 48 -0.53 -10.19 -7.46
N ALA A 49 -0.79 -10.72 -6.26
CA ALA A 49 -0.27 -12.01 -5.81
C ALA A 49 -0.78 -13.17 -6.67
N TYR A 50 -2.07 -13.19 -6.99
CA TYR A 50 -2.65 -14.21 -7.88
C TYR A 50 -2.12 -14.11 -9.31
N VAL A 51 -1.99 -12.90 -9.87
CA VAL A 51 -1.39 -12.70 -11.20
C VAL A 51 0.01 -13.30 -11.24
N ALA A 52 0.85 -13.03 -10.25
CA ALA A 52 2.19 -13.60 -10.17
C ALA A 52 2.18 -15.12 -10.05
N TYR A 53 1.32 -15.67 -9.18
CA TYR A 53 1.19 -17.11 -8.99
C TYR A 53 0.82 -17.83 -10.28
N TRP A 54 -0.20 -17.34 -10.99
CA TRP A 54 -0.70 -18.00 -12.21
C TRP A 54 0.30 -17.90 -13.36
N LEU A 55 0.93 -16.75 -13.54
CA LEU A 55 1.96 -16.58 -14.57
C LEU A 55 3.19 -17.47 -14.30
N PHE A 56 3.60 -17.58 -13.03
CA PHE A 56 4.72 -18.44 -12.67
C PHE A 56 4.37 -19.93 -12.82
N THR A 57 3.19 -20.35 -12.34
CA THR A 57 2.82 -21.77 -12.30
C THR A 57 2.48 -22.33 -13.68
N PHE A 58 1.80 -21.56 -14.54
CA PHE A 58 1.36 -22.05 -15.85
C PHE A 58 2.23 -21.64 -17.02
N MET A 59 2.86 -20.47 -16.92
CA MET A 59 3.65 -19.90 -18.02
C MET A 59 5.14 -19.80 -17.70
N THR A 60 5.56 -20.23 -16.49
CA THR A 60 6.96 -20.15 -16.02
C THR A 60 7.55 -18.73 -16.09
N VAL A 61 6.69 -17.70 -16.13
CA VAL A 61 7.12 -16.30 -16.15
C VAL A 61 7.58 -15.92 -14.75
N SER A 62 8.79 -15.35 -14.67
CA SER A 62 9.35 -14.95 -13.36
C SER A 62 8.47 -13.89 -12.67
N PRO A 63 8.32 -13.94 -11.32
CA PRO A 63 7.58 -12.94 -10.56
C PRO A 63 8.10 -11.51 -10.79
N LEU A 64 9.38 -11.35 -11.10
CA LEU A 64 9.99 -10.05 -11.40
C LEU A 64 9.46 -9.43 -12.70
N LEU A 65 9.09 -10.25 -13.68
CA LEU A 65 8.43 -9.76 -14.91
C LEU A 65 6.93 -9.61 -14.70
N SER A 66 6.31 -10.55 -13.98
CA SER A 66 4.87 -10.51 -13.72
C SER A 66 4.43 -9.31 -12.87
N MET A 67 5.33 -8.70 -12.08
CA MET A 67 5.01 -7.50 -11.31
C MET A 67 4.59 -6.31 -12.19
N PHE A 68 5.18 -6.16 -13.38
CA PHE A 68 4.79 -5.10 -14.32
C PHE A 68 3.40 -5.35 -14.90
N LEU A 69 3.09 -6.60 -15.23
CA LEU A 69 1.75 -6.97 -15.71
C LEU A 69 0.71 -6.81 -14.61
N ALA A 70 1.00 -7.25 -13.39
CA ALA A 70 0.14 -7.05 -12.23
C ALA A 70 -0.12 -5.57 -11.95
N MET A 71 0.92 -4.73 -12.06
CA MET A 71 0.79 -3.28 -11.95
C MET A 71 -0.14 -2.71 -13.03
N VAL A 72 0.01 -3.11 -14.29
CA VAL A 72 -0.82 -2.63 -15.41
C VAL A 72 -2.27 -3.10 -15.26
N ILE A 73 -2.51 -4.36 -14.90
CA ILE A 73 -3.86 -4.90 -14.66
C ILE A 73 -4.53 -4.13 -13.52
N ALA A 74 -3.86 -3.98 -12.39
CA ALA A 74 -4.41 -3.25 -11.24
C ALA A 74 -4.64 -1.77 -11.56
N ALA A 75 -3.72 -1.12 -12.28
CA ALA A 75 -3.89 0.27 -12.74
C ALA A 75 -5.07 0.42 -13.70
N GLY A 76 -5.26 -0.54 -14.61
CA GLY A 76 -6.41 -0.59 -15.52
C GLY A 76 -7.74 -0.73 -14.77
N LEU A 77 -7.80 -1.62 -13.77
CA LEU A 77 -8.97 -1.73 -12.89
C LEU A 77 -9.22 -0.43 -12.12
N GLY A 78 -8.16 0.24 -11.68
CA GLY A 78 -8.24 1.56 -11.07
C GLY A 78 -8.85 2.59 -12.03
N ALA A 79 -8.36 2.65 -13.27
CA ALA A 79 -8.92 3.57 -14.28
C ALA A 79 -10.40 3.27 -14.55
N LEU A 80 -10.78 2.02 -14.69
CA LEU A 80 -12.17 1.59 -14.88
C LEU A 80 -13.06 1.98 -13.70
N ALA A 81 -12.59 1.70 -12.46
CA ALA A 81 -13.33 2.08 -11.26
C ALA A 81 -13.47 3.60 -11.13
N TYR A 82 -12.41 4.35 -11.45
CA TYR A 82 -12.48 5.81 -11.45
C TYR A 82 -13.52 6.34 -12.42
N VAL A 83 -13.46 5.94 -13.69
CA VAL A 83 -14.36 6.41 -14.75
C VAL A 83 -15.80 5.95 -14.52
N GLY A 84 -15.98 4.68 -14.13
CA GLY A 84 -17.31 4.07 -13.97
C GLY A 84 -18.05 4.51 -12.70
N ILE A 85 -17.32 4.73 -11.60
CA ILE A 85 -17.94 4.95 -10.29
C ILE A 85 -17.61 6.35 -9.75
N PHE A 86 -16.33 6.67 -9.58
CA PHE A 86 -15.90 7.80 -8.75
C PHE A 86 -15.94 9.15 -9.48
N ARG A 87 -15.77 9.17 -10.80
CA ARG A 87 -15.79 10.40 -11.61
C ARG A 87 -17.05 11.23 -11.37
N ARG A 88 -18.23 10.59 -11.39
CA ARG A 88 -19.51 11.26 -11.16
C ARG A 88 -19.62 11.79 -9.73
N GLN A 89 -19.27 10.99 -8.74
CA GLN A 89 -19.33 11.40 -7.34
C GLN A 89 -18.38 12.55 -7.01
N LEU A 90 -17.19 12.57 -7.63
CA LEU A 90 -16.22 13.65 -7.45
C LEU A 90 -16.63 14.94 -8.18
N ALA A 91 -17.44 14.85 -9.23
CA ALA A 91 -18.01 15.99 -9.94
C ALA A 91 -19.15 16.66 -9.13
N GLU A 92 -19.93 15.89 -8.39
CA GLU A 92 -20.92 16.40 -7.46
C GLU A 92 -20.20 17.07 -6.29
N ARG A 93 -20.52 18.36 -5.99
CA ARG A 93 -19.93 19.12 -4.87
C ARG A 93 -20.42 18.61 -3.52
N ALA A 94 -20.25 17.30 -3.25
CA ALA A 94 -20.56 16.70 -1.97
C ALA A 94 -19.58 17.21 -0.90
N THR A 95 -20.07 17.32 0.35
CA THR A 95 -19.19 17.62 1.47
C THR A 95 -18.14 16.52 1.65
N ALA A 96 -16.93 16.87 2.09
CA ALA A 96 -15.83 15.92 2.25
C ALA A 96 -16.24 14.67 3.05
N GLY A 97 -16.99 14.82 4.13
CA GLY A 97 -17.47 13.70 4.94
C GLY A 97 -18.44 12.76 4.21
N ARG A 98 -19.30 13.29 3.32
CA ARG A 98 -20.16 12.43 2.49
C ARG A 98 -19.37 11.66 1.45
N LEU A 99 -18.35 12.27 0.86
CA LEU A 99 -17.45 11.58 -0.08
C LEU A 99 -16.69 10.45 0.60
N GLU A 100 -16.15 10.70 1.79
CA GLU A 100 -15.44 9.68 2.57
C GLU A 100 -16.37 8.50 2.94
N ALA A 101 -17.57 8.78 3.46
CA ALA A 101 -18.54 7.76 3.84
C ALA A 101 -19.02 6.93 2.62
N ASN A 102 -19.38 7.60 1.51
CA ASN A 102 -19.82 6.92 0.29
C ASN A 102 -18.70 6.08 -0.33
N SER A 103 -17.45 6.59 -0.34
CA SER A 103 -16.32 5.85 -0.86
C SER A 103 -16.03 4.59 -0.04
N LEU A 104 -16.12 4.69 1.28
CA LEU A 104 -15.93 3.56 2.18
C LEU A 104 -16.92 2.44 1.89
N LEU A 105 -18.21 2.78 1.71
CA LEU A 105 -19.26 1.79 1.39
C LEU A 105 -19.03 1.15 0.01
N LEU A 106 -18.68 1.95 -1.00
CA LEU A 106 -18.45 1.46 -2.37
C LEU A 106 -17.22 0.55 -2.43
N PHE A 107 -16.11 0.95 -1.80
CA PHE A 107 -14.93 0.12 -1.75
C PHE A 107 -15.12 -1.13 -0.90
N PHE A 108 -15.95 -1.08 0.15
CA PHE A 108 -16.33 -2.29 0.89
C PHE A 108 -17.09 -3.27 -0.01
N GLY A 109 -18.07 -2.78 -0.77
CA GLY A 109 -18.78 -3.60 -1.76
C GLY A 109 -17.83 -4.18 -2.82
N LEU A 110 -16.90 -3.37 -3.33
CA LEU A 110 -15.88 -3.81 -4.28
C LEU A 110 -14.96 -4.88 -3.67
N SER A 111 -14.53 -4.70 -2.42
CA SER A 111 -13.72 -5.66 -1.67
C SER A 111 -14.43 -7.02 -1.57
N VAL A 112 -15.70 -7.02 -1.16
CA VAL A 112 -16.51 -8.25 -1.08
C VAL A 112 -16.63 -8.93 -2.44
N ILE A 113 -16.86 -8.17 -3.52
CA ILE A 113 -16.92 -8.72 -4.88
C ILE A 113 -15.58 -9.33 -5.27
N MET A 114 -14.47 -8.63 -5.08
CA MET A 114 -13.13 -9.12 -5.43
C MET A 114 -12.77 -10.40 -4.69
N GLN A 115 -13.03 -10.47 -3.38
CA GLN A 115 -12.76 -11.66 -2.55
C GLN A 115 -13.63 -12.87 -2.99
N ASN A 116 -14.91 -12.65 -3.25
CA ASN A 116 -15.79 -13.74 -3.69
C ASN A 116 -15.44 -14.20 -5.12
N VAL A 117 -15.16 -13.29 -6.04
CA VAL A 117 -14.69 -13.65 -7.38
C VAL A 117 -13.37 -14.42 -7.30
N ALA A 118 -12.42 -13.98 -6.49
CA ALA A 118 -11.17 -14.70 -6.28
C ALA A 118 -11.41 -16.11 -5.70
N SER A 119 -12.33 -16.24 -4.74
CA SER A 119 -12.70 -17.54 -4.15
C SER A 119 -13.36 -18.48 -5.15
N LEU A 120 -14.19 -17.96 -6.06
CA LEU A 120 -14.85 -18.75 -7.11
C LEU A 120 -13.86 -19.17 -8.21
N VAL A 121 -12.97 -18.26 -8.63
CA VAL A 121 -12.03 -18.51 -9.74
C VAL A 121 -10.82 -19.32 -9.28
N PHE A 122 -10.28 -19.01 -8.10
CA PHE A 122 -9.02 -19.58 -7.62
C PHE A 122 -9.19 -20.59 -6.48
N THR A 123 -10.41 -20.83 -6.01
CA THR A 123 -10.75 -21.59 -4.81
C THR A 123 -10.27 -20.93 -3.51
N GLY A 124 -10.81 -21.34 -2.36
CA GLY A 124 -10.40 -20.83 -1.04
C GLY A 124 -9.09 -21.42 -0.50
N SER A 125 -8.44 -22.32 -1.25
CA SER A 125 -7.21 -22.99 -0.80
C SER A 125 -6.02 -22.06 -0.82
N LEU A 126 -5.13 -22.24 0.17
CA LEU A 126 -3.84 -21.53 0.23
C LEU A 126 -2.96 -21.95 -0.94
N ARG A 127 -2.36 -20.98 -1.62
CA ARG A 127 -1.41 -21.15 -2.71
C ARG A 127 -0.06 -20.60 -2.31
N ALA A 128 0.98 -21.23 -2.79
CA ALA A 128 2.35 -20.77 -2.63
C ALA A 128 3.20 -21.31 -3.79
N TYR A 129 4.29 -20.65 -4.06
CA TYR A 129 5.32 -21.09 -5.01
C TYR A 129 6.69 -20.73 -4.45
N GLN A 130 7.72 -21.44 -4.93
CA GLN A 130 9.10 -21.21 -4.51
C GLN A 130 9.83 -20.44 -5.59
N TYR A 131 10.37 -19.29 -5.23
CA TYR A 131 11.15 -18.45 -6.12
C TYR A 131 12.24 -17.73 -5.34
N LEU A 132 13.51 -17.89 -5.72
CA LEU A 132 14.68 -17.33 -5.04
C LEU A 132 14.74 -17.70 -3.55
N ASP A 133 14.48 -18.97 -3.22
CA ASP A 133 14.45 -19.47 -1.83
C ASP A 133 15.85 -19.78 -1.26
N GLU A 134 16.90 -19.60 -2.05
CA GLU A 134 18.27 -19.78 -1.58
C GLU A 134 18.57 -18.85 -0.40
N VAL A 135 19.27 -19.41 0.60
CA VAL A 135 19.65 -18.66 1.81
C VAL A 135 21.07 -18.15 1.65
N TYR A 136 21.23 -16.85 1.72
CA TYR A 136 22.52 -16.16 1.75
C TYR A 136 22.84 -15.72 3.16
N ILE A 137 24.08 -15.92 3.61
CA ILE A 137 24.55 -15.44 4.91
C ILE A 137 25.46 -14.25 4.69
N ILE A 138 25.00 -13.08 5.07
CA ILE A 138 25.73 -11.82 4.93
C ILE A 138 25.93 -11.20 6.32
N GLY A 139 27.18 -11.05 6.76
CA GLY A 139 27.47 -10.47 8.07
C GLY A 139 26.88 -11.25 9.26
N GLY A 140 26.72 -12.59 9.13
CA GLY A 140 26.09 -13.43 10.16
C GLY A 140 24.56 -13.41 10.16
N VAL A 141 23.94 -12.72 9.20
CA VAL A 141 22.48 -12.67 9.04
C VAL A 141 22.06 -13.58 7.89
N ALA A 142 21.18 -14.54 8.15
CA ALA A 142 20.62 -15.42 7.14
C ALA A 142 19.45 -14.71 6.42
N MET A 143 19.58 -14.54 5.11
CA MET A 143 18.60 -13.84 4.26
C MET A 143 18.21 -14.73 3.10
N THR A 144 16.90 -14.91 2.86
CA THR A 144 16.45 -15.57 1.63
C THR A 144 16.50 -14.59 0.46
N GLY A 145 16.86 -15.07 -0.71
CA GLY A 145 17.00 -14.24 -1.94
C GLY A 145 15.72 -13.49 -2.28
N ASN A 146 14.55 -14.13 -2.13
CA ASN A 146 13.25 -13.50 -2.35
C ASN A 146 13.00 -12.29 -1.44
N ARG A 147 13.38 -12.35 -0.15
CA ARG A 147 13.25 -11.22 0.78
C ARG A 147 14.23 -10.09 0.48
N LEU A 148 15.45 -10.43 0.06
CA LEU A 148 16.45 -9.44 -0.34
C LEU A 148 15.99 -8.68 -1.59
N VAL A 149 15.54 -9.40 -2.61
CA VAL A 149 15.02 -8.82 -3.86
C VAL A 149 13.76 -7.98 -3.57
N MET A 150 12.85 -8.49 -2.74
CA MET A 150 11.67 -7.74 -2.30
C MET A 150 12.04 -6.42 -1.63
N LEU A 151 13.02 -6.41 -0.71
CA LEU A 151 13.48 -5.19 -0.04
C LEU A 151 14.05 -4.19 -1.04
N LEU A 152 14.97 -4.63 -1.90
CA LEU A 152 15.63 -3.77 -2.89
C LEU A 152 14.63 -3.17 -3.90
N LEU A 153 13.71 -3.98 -4.42
CA LEU A 153 12.68 -3.52 -5.35
C LEU A 153 11.70 -2.57 -4.67
N THR A 154 11.27 -2.87 -3.45
CA THR A 154 10.37 -2.01 -2.70
C THR A 154 11.00 -0.63 -2.46
N ILE A 155 12.26 -0.58 -2.02
CA ILE A 155 12.98 0.68 -1.84
C ILE A 155 13.12 1.40 -3.18
N SER A 156 13.48 0.69 -4.26
CA SER A 156 13.63 1.28 -5.58
C SER A 156 12.33 1.90 -6.08
N VAL A 157 11.20 1.24 -5.90
CA VAL A 157 9.87 1.76 -6.27
C VAL A 157 9.49 2.97 -5.41
N CYS A 158 9.75 2.93 -4.10
CA CYS A 158 9.51 4.08 -3.22
C CYS A 158 10.35 5.30 -3.62
N VAL A 159 11.61 5.09 -3.95
CA VAL A 159 12.52 6.15 -4.44
C VAL A 159 12.05 6.67 -5.80
N ALA A 160 11.77 5.77 -6.74
CA ALA A 160 11.30 6.15 -8.09
C ALA A 160 10.01 6.96 -8.03
N LEU A 161 9.03 6.54 -7.21
CA LEU A 161 7.80 7.30 -7.02
C LEU A 161 8.06 8.67 -6.38
N THR A 162 8.93 8.73 -5.37
CA THR A 162 9.29 10.01 -4.72
C THR A 162 9.96 10.96 -5.70
N LEU A 163 10.87 10.45 -6.55
CA LEU A 163 11.50 11.24 -7.61
C LEU A 163 10.49 11.67 -8.67
N PHE A 164 9.61 10.76 -9.12
CA PHE A 164 8.52 11.10 -10.03
C PHE A 164 7.67 12.25 -9.50
N LEU A 165 7.26 12.18 -8.23
CA LEU A 165 6.46 13.21 -7.58
C LEU A 165 7.22 14.53 -7.35
N ARG A 166 8.54 14.50 -7.30
CA ARG A 166 9.36 15.71 -7.12
C ARG A 166 9.74 16.37 -8.43
N LEU A 167 10.03 15.58 -9.47
CA LEU A 167 10.67 16.05 -10.69
C LEU A 167 9.73 16.16 -11.88
N SER A 168 8.61 15.38 -11.91
CA SER A 168 7.71 15.41 -13.05
C SER A 168 6.61 16.48 -12.89
N ILE A 169 6.14 17.02 -14.03
CA ILE A 169 5.02 17.97 -14.07
C ILE A 169 3.76 17.34 -13.49
N TYR A 170 3.51 16.06 -13.78
CA TYR A 170 2.38 15.31 -13.22
C TYR A 170 2.51 15.14 -11.69
N GLY A 171 3.71 14.87 -11.19
CA GLY A 171 3.96 14.79 -9.76
C GLY A 171 3.74 16.12 -9.04
N LEU A 172 4.14 17.23 -9.65
CA LEU A 172 3.87 18.58 -9.14
C LEU A 172 2.36 18.87 -9.15
N ALA A 173 1.63 18.47 -10.20
CA ALA A 173 0.18 18.60 -10.27
C ALA A 173 -0.54 17.77 -9.20
N ILE A 174 -0.07 16.53 -8.93
CA ILE A 174 -0.57 15.70 -7.82
C ILE A 174 -0.37 16.40 -6.47
N LYS A 175 0.81 16.96 -6.21
CA LYS A 175 1.09 17.70 -4.97
C LYS A 175 0.23 18.95 -4.83
N ALA A 176 0.04 19.71 -5.92
CA ALA A 176 -0.84 20.87 -5.93
C ALA A 176 -2.28 20.48 -5.57
N LEU A 177 -2.75 19.35 -6.11
CA LEU A 177 -4.08 18.83 -5.84
C LEU A 177 -4.26 18.38 -4.38
N ILE A 178 -3.23 17.75 -3.80
CA ILE A 178 -3.21 17.35 -2.38
C ILE A 178 -3.27 18.58 -1.47
N GLN A 179 -2.58 19.66 -1.82
CA GLN A 179 -2.58 20.90 -1.03
C GLN A 179 -3.91 21.63 -1.10
N ASN A 180 -4.38 21.93 -2.31
CA ASN A 180 -5.66 22.61 -2.52
C ASN A 180 -6.20 22.34 -3.93
N ARG A 181 -7.32 21.60 -4.00
CA ARG A 181 -7.97 21.23 -5.26
C ARG A 181 -8.43 22.44 -6.07
N ASP A 182 -9.06 23.41 -5.39
CA ASP A 182 -9.66 24.57 -6.08
C ASP A 182 -8.56 25.50 -6.59
N ALA A 183 -7.53 25.76 -5.79
CA ALA A 183 -6.38 26.56 -6.23
C ALA A 183 -5.64 25.88 -7.41
N ALA A 184 -5.47 24.57 -7.38
CA ALA A 184 -4.87 23.81 -8.49
C ALA A 184 -5.67 23.97 -9.78
N ALA A 185 -7.02 23.94 -9.71
CA ALA A 185 -7.89 24.14 -10.86
C ALA A 185 -7.77 25.56 -11.43
N VAL A 186 -7.69 26.58 -10.57
CA VAL A 186 -7.54 28.00 -11.00
C VAL A 186 -6.25 28.24 -11.78
N VAL A 187 -5.14 27.57 -11.39
CA VAL A 187 -3.86 27.68 -12.13
C VAL A 187 -3.77 26.76 -13.34
N GLY A 188 -4.88 26.15 -13.77
CA GLY A 188 -4.99 25.38 -15.02
C GLY A 188 -4.64 23.89 -14.89
N VAL A 189 -4.51 23.32 -13.68
CA VAL A 189 -4.33 21.89 -13.51
C VAL A 189 -5.63 21.16 -13.87
N ASN A 190 -5.53 20.20 -14.80
CA ASN A 190 -6.66 19.35 -15.13
C ASN A 190 -6.89 18.33 -13.99
N VAL A 191 -7.78 18.69 -13.07
CA VAL A 191 -8.07 17.92 -11.85
C VAL A 191 -8.47 16.49 -12.16
N GLU A 192 -9.33 16.28 -13.16
CA GLU A 192 -9.85 14.98 -13.53
C GLU A 192 -8.73 14.04 -14.03
N ARG A 193 -7.86 14.53 -14.90
CA ARG A 193 -6.71 13.74 -15.40
C ARG A 193 -5.73 13.39 -14.29
N VAL A 194 -5.47 14.31 -13.38
CA VAL A 194 -4.56 14.08 -12.25
C VAL A 194 -5.16 13.09 -11.27
N GLN A 195 -6.47 13.15 -11.02
CA GLN A 195 -7.18 12.19 -10.18
C GLN A 195 -7.15 10.78 -10.80
N LEU A 196 -7.46 10.65 -12.10
CA LEU A 196 -7.39 9.39 -12.84
C LEU A 196 -5.99 8.78 -12.74
N LEU A 197 -4.94 9.58 -12.98
CA LEU A 197 -3.56 9.14 -12.89
C LEU A 197 -3.20 8.66 -11.47
N SER A 198 -3.55 9.45 -10.46
CA SER A 198 -3.28 9.10 -9.05
C SER A 198 -3.99 7.83 -8.62
N PHE A 199 -5.23 7.64 -9.09
CA PHE A 199 -6.03 6.47 -8.80
C PHE A 199 -5.43 5.22 -9.45
N SER A 200 -5.10 5.30 -10.74
CA SER A 200 -4.47 4.22 -11.49
C SER A 200 -3.10 3.86 -10.93
N LEU A 201 -2.26 4.85 -10.62
CA LEU A 201 -0.96 4.60 -9.98
C LEU A 201 -1.11 3.97 -8.61
N GLY A 202 -2.05 4.45 -7.78
CA GLY A 202 -2.29 3.90 -6.46
C GLY A 202 -2.70 2.42 -6.50
N PHE A 203 -3.59 2.07 -7.41
CA PHE A 203 -4.01 0.69 -7.66
C PHE A 203 -2.87 -0.16 -8.23
N GLY A 204 -2.12 0.37 -9.20
CA GLY A 204 -0.97 -0.32 -9.78
C GLY A 204 0.12 -0.64 -8.76
N LEU A 205 0.43 0.29 -7.84
CA LEU A 205 1.37 0.06 -6.75
C LEU A 205 0.93 -1.06 -5.80
N ALA A 206 -0.38 -1.17 -5.52
CA ALA A 206 -0.91 -2.28 -4.74
C ALA A 206 -0.74 -3.62 -5.46
N GLY A 207 -1.04 -3.68 -6.76
CA GLY A 207 -0.82 -4.89 -7.57
C GLY A 207 0.65 -5.31 -7.62
N LEU A 208 1.56 -4.34 -7.81
CA LEU A 208 3.00 -4.57 -7.76
C LEU A 208 3.44 -5.10 -6.39
N ALA A 209 2.99 -4.48 -5.29
CA ALA A 209 3.29 -4.92 -3.94
C ALA A 209 2.80 -6.36 -3.69
N GLY A 210 1.64 -6.73 -4.23
CA GLY A 210 1.09 -8.08 -4.14
C GLY A 210 2.00 -9.13 -4.76
N THR A 211 2.54 -8.85 -5.93
CA THR A 211 3.52 -9.72 -6.59
C THR A 211 4.77 -9.93 -5.74
N LEU A 212 5.32 -8.85 -5.17
CA LEU A 212 6.50 -8.95 -4.30
C LEU A 212 6.22 -9.77 -3.04
N ILE A 213 5.05 -9.56 -2.43
CA ILE A 213 4.63 -10.29 -1.21
C ILE A 213 4.43 -11.78 -1.49
N SER A 214 3.89 -12.14 -2.65
CA SER A 214 3.60 -13.52 -3.02
C SER A 214 4.84 -14.42 -3.11
N MET A 215 6.04 -13.84 -3.33
CA MET A 215 7.30 -14.58 -3.33
C MET A 215 7.70 -15.11 -1.95
N SER A 216 7.14 -14.56 -0.85
CA SER A 216 7.52 -14.90 0.51
C SER A 216 6.35 -15.29 1.42
N LYS A 217 5.11 -15.12 0.97
CA LYS A 217 3.90 -15.41 1.75
C LYS A 217 2.91 -16.24 0.95
N GLN A 218 2.10 -17.01 1.69
CA GLN A 218 0.99 -17.75 1.10
C GLN A 218 -0.10 -16.82 0.59
N ILE A 219 -0.72 -17.20 -0.50
CA ILE A 219 -1.76 -16.46 -1.23
C ILE A 219 -3.10 -17.09 -0.90
N SER A 220 -4.07 -16.26 -0.54
CA SER A 220 -5.47 -16.64 -0.33
C SER A 220 -6.40 -15.51 -0.75
N PRO A 221 -7.69 -15.80 -1.03
CA PRO A 221 -8.67 -14.76 -1.37
C PRO A 221 -8.86 -13.69 -0.29
N PHE A 222 -8.53 -14.03 0.97
CA PHE A 222 -8.70 -13.13 2.12
C PHE A 222 -7.40 -12.50 2.61
N MET A 223 -6.26 -12.74 1.93
CA MET A 223 -4.96 -12.21 2.35
C MET A 223 -4.88 -10.68 2.31
N GLY A 224 -5.75 -10.02 1.57
CA GLY A 224 -5.72 -8.58 1.34
C GLY A 224 -6.07 -7.76 2.57
N PHE A 225 -7.03 -8.19 3.38
CA PHE A 225 -7.59 -7.40 4.47
C PHE A 225 -6.56 -6.95 5.54
N PRO A 226 -5.64 -7.79 6.05
CA PRO A 226 -4.59 -7.36 6.95
C PRO A 226 -3.69 -6.27 6.36
N PHE A 227 -3.40 -6.32 5.06
CA PHE A 227 -2.61 -5.28 4.38
C PHE A 227 -3.36 -3.98 4.21
N THR A 228 -4.68 -4.03 3.98
CA THR A 228 -5.53 -2.83 3.99
C THR A 228 -5.43 -2.12 5.32
N ILE A 229 -5.59 -2.84 6.43
CA ILE A 229 -5.53 -2.26 7.77
C ILE A 229 -4.15 -1.68 8.05
N ALA A 230 -3.08 -2.42 7.76
CA ALA A 230 -1.72 -1.92 7.93
C ALA A 230 -1.48 -0.63 7.10
N ALA A 231 -1.97 -0.58 5.85
CA ALA A 231 -1.85 0.61 5.02
C ALA A 231 -2.61 1.81 5.61
N PHE A 232 -3.82 1.60 6.16
CA PHE A 232 -4.56 2.66 6.85
C PHE A 232 -3.81 3.16 8.09
N ILE A 233 -3.28 2.25 8.91
CA ILE A 233 -2.46 2.63 10.05
C ILE A 233 -1.29 3.49 9.60
N VAL A 234 -0.56 3.07 8.56
CA VAL A 234 0.60 3.79 8.04
C VAL A 234 0.25 5.17 7.52
N ILE A 235 -0.82 5.33 6.71
CA ILE A 235 -1.17 6.65 6.18
C ILE A 235 -1.68 7.60 7.27
N ILE A 236 -2.33 7.09 8.29
CA ILE A 236 -2.78 7.89 9.44
C ILE A 236 -1.59 8.28 10.31
N LEU A 237 -0.68 7.34 10.62
CA LEU A 237 0.57 7.62 11.33
C LEU A 237 1.46 8.61 10.57
N GLY A 238 1.57 8.43 9.25
CA GLY A 238 2.38 9.26 8.37
C GLY A 238 1.80 10.65 8.11
N GLY A 239 0.50 10.81 8.41
CA GLY A 239 -0.29 11.98 8.04
C GLY A 239 -0.92 11.80 6.66
N LEU A 240 -2.24 11.95 6.61
CA LEU A 240 -3.05 11.76 5.41
C LEU A 240 -2.63 12.70 4.27
N GLY A 241 -2.24 12.16 3.11
CA GLY A 241 -1.71 12.90 1.98
C GLY A 241 -0.22 13.24 2.07
N ASN A 242 0.47 12.91 3.18
CA ASN A 242 1.90 13.12 3.33
C ASN A 242 2.69 11.88 2.88
N ILE A 243 3.21 11.89 1.64
CA ILE A 243 3.91 10.76 1.04
C ILE A 243 5.22 10.42 1.77
N PRO A 244 6.13 11.38 2.05
CA PRO A 244 7.32 11.09 2.85
C PRO A 244 6.98 10.58 4.26
N GLY A 245 5.97 11.17 4.89
CA GLY A 245 5.47 10.71 6.18
C GLY A 245 4.97 9.27 6.15
N GLY A 246 4.29 8.86 5.08
CA GLY A 246 3.85 7.49 4.86
C GLY A 246 5.00 6.49 4.76
N ILE A 247 6.09 6.83 4.06
CA ILE A 247 7.28 5.96 3.97
C ILE A 247 7.90 5.77 5.36
N LEU A 248 8.12 6.85 6.10
CA LEU A 248 8.68 6.79 7.44
C LEU A 248 7.79 6.03 8.42
N ALA A 249 6.48 6.26 8.35
CA ALA A 249 5.51 5.56 9.18
C ALA A 249 5.45 4.05 8.86
N GLY A 250 5.55 3.67 7.59
CA GLY A 250 5.62 2.26 7.18
C GLY A 250 6.84 1.56 7.75
N LEU A 251 8.01 2.18 7.65
CA LEU A 251 9.24 1.68 8.27
C LEU A 251 9.07 1.56 9.80
N LEU A 252 8.59 2.63 10.45
CA LEU A 252 8.36 2.65 11.89
C LEU A 252 7.43 1.51 12.33
N LEU A 253 6.31 1.30 11.60
CA LEU A 253 5.35 0.25 11.92
C LEU A 253 5.96 -1.14 11.77
N GLY A 254 6.78 -1.38 10.73
CA GLY A 254 7.50 -2.63 10.55
C GLY A 254 8.49 -2.91 11.69
N PHE A 255 9.21 -1.89 12.14
CA PHE A 255 10.08 -1.99 13.32
C PHE A 255 9.28 -2.31 14.58
N LEU A 256 8.23 -1.55 14.87
CA LEU A 256 7.38 -1.76 16.04
C LEU A 256 6.76 -3.15 16.06
N GLU A 257 6.34 -3.66 14.92
CA GLU A 257 5.74 -5.00 14.82
C GLU A 257 6.78 -6.10 15.06
N ILE A 258 7.91 -6.08 14.36
CA ILE A 258 8.92 -7.15 14.47
C ILE A 258 9.55 -7.18 15.87
N TYR A 259 9.99 -6.02 16.36
CA TYR A 259 10.60 -5.95 17.69
C TYR A 259 9.57 -6.12 18.80
N GLY A 260 8.36 -5.61 18.63
CA GLY A 260 7.28 -5.81 19.60
C GLY A 260 6.91 -7.28 19.75
N VAL A 261 6.80 -8.01 18.63
CA VAL A 261 6.57 -9.47 18.65
C VAL A 261 7.75 -10.23 19.25
N ALA A 262 9.00 -9.83 18.96
CA ALA A 262 10.18 -10.47 19.52
C ALA A 262 10.31 -10.27 21.04
N LEU A 263 9.85 -9.15 21.57
CA LEU A 263 9.86 -8.84 23.00
C LEU A 263 8.67 -9.42 23.77
N THR A 264 7.58 -9.77 23.08
CA THR A 264 6.37 -10.29 23.71
C THR A 264 6.06 -11.70 23.21
N SER A 265 5.15 -11.82 22.23
CA SER A 265 4.79 -13.07 21.57
C SER A 265 4.07 -12.76 20.26
N PRO A 266 4.12 -13.66 19.25
CA PRO A 266 3.35 -13.53 18.02
C PRO A 266 1.84 -13.33 18.21
N MET A 267 1.30 -13.84 19.33
CA MET A 267 -0.11 -13.69 19.70
C MET A 267 -0.53 -12.23 19.92
N TYR A 268 0.40 -11.38 20.38
CA TYR A 268 0.13 -9.97 20.66
C TYR A 268 0.32 -9.06 19.44
N ARG A 269 0.64 -9.60 18.25
CA ARG A 269 0.89 -8.84 17.04
C ARG A 269 -0.22 -7.83 16.73
N SER A 270 -1.47 -8.29 16.70
CA SER A 270 -2.61 -7.42 16.40
C SER A 270 -2.85 -6.37 17.48
N VAL A 271 -2.67 -6.76 18.75
CA VAL A 271 -2.79 -5.84 19.89
C VAL A 271 -1.75 -4.73 19.82
N LEU A 272 -0.51 -5.07 19.47
CA LEU A 272 0.57 -4.10 19.29
C LEU A 272 0.27 -3.12 18.15
N LEU A 273 -0.15 -3.64 16.98
CA LEU A 273 -0.47 -2.81 15.81
C LEU A 273 -1.62 -1.85 16.11
N TYR A 274 -2.72 -2.37 16.64
CA TYR A 274 -3.90 -1.55 16.93
C TYR A 274 -3.68 -0.64 18.14
N GLY A 275 -2.95 -1.09 19.14
CA GLY A 275 -2.59 -0.29 20.30
C GLY A 275 -1.75 0.93 19.94
N VAL A 276 -0.73 0.74 19.09
CA VAL A 276 0.06 1.86 18.54
C VAL A 276 -0.82 2.81 17.74
N PHE A 277 -1.69 2.28 16.88
CA PHE A 277 -2.60 3.06 16.07
C PHE A 277 -3.53 3.94 16.93
N VAL A 278 -4.22 3.34 17.89
CA VAL A 278 -5.12 4.06 18.81
C VAL A 278 -4.33 5.07 19.65
N GLY A 279 -3.17 4.66 20.18
CA GLY A 279 -2.30 5.54 20.95
C GLY A 279 -1.89 6.79 20.16
N VAL A 280 -1.50 6.63 18.90
CA VAL A 280 -1.14 7.78 18.06
C VAL A 280 -2.36 8.63 17.72
N LEU A 281 -3.52 8.05 17.45
CA LEU A 281 -4.74 8.83 17.20
C LEU A 281 -5.14 9.70 18.41
N ILE A 282 -4.98 9.18 19.62
CA ILE A 282 -5.28 9.95 20.86
C ILE A 282 -4.25 11.07 21.07
N LEU A 283 -2.95 10.76 20.91
CA LEU A 283 -1.88 11.70 21.20
C LEU A 283 -1.61 12.70 20.06
N ARG A 284 -1.77 12.28 18.81
CA ARG A 284 -1.48 13.03 17.59
C ARG A 284 -2.51 12.73 16.49
N PRO A 285 -3.73 13.28 16.55
CA PRO A 285 -4.81 12.97 15.58
C PRO A 285 -4.47 13.37 14.13
N GLN A 286 -3.46 14.22 13.93
CA GLN A 286 -2.97 14.61 12.59
C GLN A 286 -1.87 13.68 12.06
N GLY A 287 -1.52 12.63 12.81
CA GLY A 287 -0.38 11.75 12.53
C GLY A 287 0.94 12.30 13.07
N LEU A 288 1.96 11.44 13.09
CA LEU A 288 3.29 11.80 13.62
C LEU A 288 4.00 12.85 12.73
N PHE A 289 3.79 12.78 11.43
CA PHE A 289 4.41 13.63 10.41
C PHE A 289 3.39 14.55 9.72
N GLY A 290 2.16 14.66 10.24
CA GLY A 290 1.12 15.54 9.71
C GLY A 290 1.54 17.01 9.80
N LEU A 291 1.31 17.77 8.73
CA LEU A 291 1.51 19.21 8.73
C LEU A 291 0.46 19.86 9.66
N ARG A 292 0.91 20.64 10.62
CA ARG A 292 0.01 21.50 11.40
C ARG A 292 -0.74 22.42 10.43
N ARG A 293 -2.03 22.19 10.22
CA ARG A 293 -2.87 23.21 9.60
C ARG A 293 -2.91 24.39 10.55
N ILE A 294 -2.27 25.48 10.18
CA ILE A 294 -2.54 26.77 10.80
C ILE A 294 -3.97 27.12 10.40
N VAL A 295 -4.90 26.84 11.30
CA VAL A 295 -6.27 27.37 11.17
C VAL A 295 -6.14 28.87 11.33
N ARG A 296 -6.19 29.60 10.21
CA ARG A 296 -6.49 31.03 10.19
C ARG A 296 -7.97 31.22 9.88
#